data_713a621ec5b7c77005e193c4c03682a8
#
_entry.id   713a621ec5b7c77005e193c4c03682a8
#
_cell.length_a   1.000
_cell.length_b   1.000
_cell.length_c   1.000
_cell.angle_alpha   90.00
_cell.angle_beta   90.00
_cell.angle_gamma   90.00
#
_symmetry.space_group_name_H-M   'P 1'
#
loop_
_entity.id
_entity.type
_entity.pdbx_description
1 polymer ?
#
loop_
_entity_poly.entity_id
_entity_poly.type
_entity_poly.pdbx_seq_one_letter_code
_entity_poly.pdbx_strand_id
1 'polypeptide(L)'
;RLEVAEAAGQLKGTITVVPQANPLGIGQFRQGRILGRFHAATGHNFNRAFDQSVAMVQPSTNVQEWQKKLVQLAAPADVMLDLHTDDEALPYLYVHRCFWPRGRELAAAMKMDVAIIWDDGGDGSFEETIIAPWLRDGVTDQRMAATLELRGQGDVSDRFAEQDAEGLYIWLCGCAVIDEAQAPADWPVEAMEMGHMETILAPQPGVLIFEKELGDFVEEGQRFARILRRPGDPSSEVVLVAEQAGRMVTRYRDRLVSQGMVVAKFTGSRVSRNWSGGLLDPN
;
A
#
# COMPACT_ATOMS: atom_id res chain seq x y z
N ARG A 1 -3.45 2.29 24.10
CA ARG A 1 -4.89 2.01 24.03
C ARG A 1 -5.21 0.53 24.22
N LEU A 2 -4.59 -0.38 23.45
CA LEU A 2 -4.85 -1.82 23.58
C LEU A 2 -4.58 -2.34 25.00
N GLU A 3 -3.47 -1.95 25.62
CA GLU A 3 -3.17 -2.31 27.03
C GLU A 3 -4.23 -1.82 28.02
N VAL A 4 -4.81 -0.64 27.76
CA VAL A 4 -5.89 -0.09 28.59
C VAL A 4 -7.17 -0.91 28.42
N ALA A 5 -7.52 -1.24 27.17
CA ALA A 5 -8.68 -2.07 26.87
C ALA A 5 -8.54 -3.50 27.44
N GLU A 6 -7.33 -4.06 27.37
CA GLU A 6 -7.03 -5.37 27.97
C GLU A 6 -7.19 -5.34 29.49
N ALA A 7 -6.59 -4.35 30.16
CA ALA A 7 -6.70 -4.18 31.60
C ALA A 7 -8.14 -3.95 32.07
N ALA A 8 -9.00 -3.35 31.23
CA ALA A 8 -10.41 -3.16 31.47
C ALA A 8 -11.27 -4.41 31.13
N GLY A 9 -10.69 -5.49 30.64
CA GLY A 9 -11.41 -6.71 30.22
C GLY A 9 -12.26 -6.54 28.97
N GLN A 10 -11.96 -5.53 28.15
CA GLN A 10 -12.69 -5.20 26.92
C GLN A 10 -12.22 -5.99 25.69
N LEU A 11 -11.04 -6.62 25.73
CA LEU A 11 -10.59 -7.47 24.63
C LEU A 11 -11.36 -8.79 24.60
N LYS A 12 -11.98 -9.10 23.45
CA LYS A 12 -12.75 -10.33 23.20
C LYS A 12 -12.03 -11.29 22.26
N GLY A 13 -10.86 -10.90 21.76
CA GLY A 13 -10.03 -11.70 20.86
C GLY A 13 -8.55 -11.54 21.18
N THR A 14 -7.71 -12.09 20.31
CA THR A 14 -6.25 -11.94 20.39
C THR A 14 -5.79 -10.95 19.34
N ILE A 15 -5.01 -9.95 19.73
CA ILE A 15 -4.38 -8.99 18.82
C ILE A 15 -2.87 -9.20 18.88
N THR A 16 -2.28 -9.50 17.73
CA THR A 16 -0.83 -9.61 17.57
C THR A 16 -0.32 -8.40 16.80
N VAL A 17 0.57 -7.62 17.40
CA VAL A 17 1.21 -6.47 16.75
C VAL A 17 2.66 -6.81 16.44
N VAL A 18 3.07 -6.62 15.19
CA VAL A 18 4.45 -6.79 14.71
C VAL A 18 5.00 -5.41 14.34
N PRO A 19 5.64 -4.70 15.28
CA PRO A 19 6.03 -3.29 15.07
C PRO A 19 7.08 -3.09 13.98
N GLN A 20 7.87 -4.11 13.69
CA GLN A 20 8.92 -4.10 12.67
C GLN A 20 8.85 -5.39 11.85
N ALA A 21 7.90 -5.43 10.92
CA ALA A 21 7.67 -6.61 10.09
C ALA A 21 8.84 -6.93 9.15
N ASN A 22 9.62 -5.91 8.71
CA ASN A 22 10.81 -6.10 7.87
C ASN A 22 12.11 -5.62 8.55
N PRO A 23 12.65 -6.37 9.53
CA PRO A 23 13.89 -6.00 10.21
C PRO A 23 15.11 -6.02 9.28
N LEU A 24 15.09 -6.83 8.22
CA LEU A 24 16.18 -6.89 7.23
C LEU A 24 16.25 -5.58 6.43
N GLY A 25 15.09 -5.07 5.98
CA GLY A 25 15.02 -3.81 5.26
C GLY A 25 15.44 -2.62 6.11
N ILE A 26 14.95 -2.53 7.35
CA ILE A 26 15.34 -1.46 8.29
C ILE A 26 16.85 -1.48 8.59
N GLY A 27 17.45 -2.68 8.63
CA GLY A 27 18.89 -2.84 8.82
C GLY A 27 19.76 -2.37 7.65
N GLN A 28 19.20 -2.07 6.50
CA GLN A 28 19.91 -1.65 5.29
C GLN A 28 20.05 -0.12 5.19
N PHE A 29 20.75 0.50 6.12
CA PHE A 29 21.02 1.92 6.07
C PHE A 29 22.29 2.22 5.25
N ARG A 30 22.13 2.86 4.08
CA ARG A 30 23.23 3.21 3.18
C ARG A 30 23.11 4.65 2.70
N GLN A 31 24.22 5.39 2.73
CA GLN A 31 24.32 6.78 2.23
C GLN A 31 23.18 7.70 2.75
N GLY A 32 22.83 7.56 4.01
CA GLY A 32 21.80 8.37 4.65
C GLY A 32 20.35 7.92 4.35
N ARG A 33 20.14 6.77 3.72
CA ARG A 33 18.81 6.22 3.37
C ARG A 33 18.62 4.79 3.85
N ILE A 34 17.41 4.46 4.24
CA ILE A 34 16.99 3.07 4.45
C ILE A 34 16.57 2.48 3.11
N LEU A 35 17.13 1.33 2.76
CA LEU A 35 16.75 0.56 1.57
C LEU A 35 15.73 -0.52 1.99
N GLY A 36 14.49 -0.10 2.31
CA GLY A 36 13.47 -0.97 2.90
C GLY A 36 12.79 -1.91 1.92
N ARG A 37 12.67 -1.53 0.63
CA ARG A 37 11.92 -2.28 -0.37
C ARG A 37 12.68 -3.47 -0.96
N PHE A 38 13.98 -3.31 -1.21
CA PHE A 38 14.80 -4.30 -1.88
C PHE A 38 15.96 -4.76 -1.02
N HIS A 39 16.26 -6.05 -1.06
CA HIS A 39 17.45 -6.59 -0.43
C HIS A 39 18.72 -6.11 -1.17
N ALA A 40 19.56 -5.36 -0.47
CA ALA A 40 20.66 -4.60 -1.06
C ALA A 40 21.71 -5.45 -1.80
N ALA A 41 21.87 -6.73 -1.45
CA ALA A 41 22.85 -7.61 -2.07
C ALA A 41 22.29 -8.36 -3.29
N THR A 42 21.00 -8.64 -3.34
CA THR A 42 20.39 -9.50 -4.36
C THR A 42 19.39 -8.78 -5.25
N GLY A 43 18.96 -7.57 -4.88
CA GLY A 43 17.87 -6.85 -5.56
C GLY A 43 16.48 -7.47 -5.36
N HIS A 44 16.35 -8.49 -4.50
CA HIS A 44 15.06 -9.12 -4.22
C HIS A 44 14.12 -8.13 -3.53
N ASN A 45 12.91 -7.97 -4.05
CA ASN A 45 11.86 -7.20 -3.40
C ASN A 45 11.33 -7.98 -2.19
N PHE A 46 11.41 -7.40 -1.00
CA PHE A 46 11.02 -8.06 0.23
C PHE A 46 9.55 -8.50 0.24
N ASN A 47 8.65 -7.74 -0.41
CA ASN A 47 7.24 -8.09 -0.48
C ASN A 47 6.89 -8.83 -1.80
N ARG A 48 7.72 -9.79 -2.20
CA ARG A 48 7.46 -10.68 -3.34
C ARG A 48 7.92 -12.09 -3.02
N ALA A 49 7.34 -13.09 -3.72
CA ALA A 49 7.73 -14.49 -3.63
C ALA A 49 7.59 -15.12 -2.24
N PHE A 50 6.66 -14.65 -1.43
CA PHE A 50 6.33 -15.26 -0.13
C PHE A 50 5.79 -16.68 -0.30
N ASP A 51 4.96 -16.91 -1.31
CA ASP A 51 4.42 -18.22 -1.69
C ASP A 51 5.53 -19.23 -1.95
N GLN A 52 6.57 -18.84 -2.68
CA GLN A 52 7.74 -19.68 -2.95
C GLN A 52 8.50 -20.01 -1.68
N SER A 53 8.72 -19.02 -0.80
CA SER A 53 9.42 -19.21 0.47
C SER A 53 8.67 -20.14 1.42
N VAL A 54 7.34 -20.06 1.45
CA VAL A 54 6.49 -20.96 2.24
C VAL A 54 6.54 -22.39 1.71
N ALA A 55 6.58 -22.59 0.40
CA ALA A 55 6.64 -23.89 -0.23
C ALA A 55 7.98 -24.63 0.03
N MET A 56 9.06 -23.92 0.39
CA MET A 56 10.35 -24.52 0.68
C MET A 56 10.36 -25.31 1.96
N VAL A 57 10.87 -26.53 1.93
CA VAL A 57 11.10 -27.33 3.14
C VAL A 57 12.18 -26.67 4.00
N GLN A 58 13.27 -26.26 3.39
CA GLN A 58 14.36 -25.54 4.03
C GLN A 58 14.69 -24.26 3.23
N PRO A 59 14.43 -23.06 3.81
CA PRO A 59 14.87 -21.81 3.22
C PRO A 59 16.38 -21.76 3.04
N SER A 60 16.83 -21.21 1.93
CA SER A 60 18.26 -21.12 1.59
C SER A 60 18.87 -19.74 1.87
N THR A 61 18.04 -18.76 2.17
CA THR A 61 18.46 -17.38 2.47
C THR A 61 17.73 -16.81 3.68
N ASN A 62 18.33 -15.81 4.34
CA ASN A 62 17.73 -15.11 5.46
C ASN A 62 16.38 -14.46 5.09
N VAL A 63 16.25 -14.00 3.84
CA VAL A 63 14.99 -13.39 3.35
C VAL A 63 13.88 -14.43 3.33
N GLN A 64 14.15 -15.62 2.76
CA GLN A 64 13.16 -16.72 2.70
C GLN A 64 12.80 -17.25 4.09
N GLU A 65 13.77 -17.34 5.00
CA GLU A 65 13.52 -17.74 6.38
C GLU A 65 12.63 -16.73 7.10
N TRP A 66 12.91 -15.44 6.92
CA TRP A 66 12.11 -14.36 7.48
C TRP A 66 10.69 -14.37 6.91
N GLN A 67 10.52 -14.46 5.59
CA GLN A 67 9.22 -14.53 4.92
C GLN A 67 8.38 -15.70 5.45
N LYS A 68 8.99 -16.88 5.53
CA LYS A 68 8.32 -18.08 6.06
C LYS A 68 7.86 -17.90 7.50
N LYS A 69 8.68 -17.32 8.37
CA LYS A 69 8.31 -17.03 9.77
C LYS A 69 7.17 -16.00 9.86
N LEU A 70 7.19 -14.98 9.04
CA LEU A 70 6.14 -13.96 9.03
C LEU A 70 4.79 -14.56 8.62
N VAL A 71 4.77 -15.40 7.58
CA VAL A 71 3.55 -16.11 7.17
C VAL A 71 3.07 -17.08 8.27
N GLN A 72 3.98 -17.82 8.90
CA GLN A 72 3.61 -18.71 10.02
C GLN A 72 2.97 -17.96 11.19
N LEU A 73 3.42 -16.75 11.46
CA LEU A 73 2.84 -15.89 12.50
C LEU A 73 1.44 -15.39 12.12
N ALA A 74 1.23 -15.02 10.85
CA ALA A 74 -0.04 -14.46 10.37
C ALA A 74 -1.08 -15.53 10.01
N ALA A 75 -0.67 -16.72 9.58
CA ALA A 75 -1.57 -17.77 9.07
C ALA A 75 -2.73 -18.17 10.02
N PRO A 76 -2.59 -18.19 11.35
CA PRO A 76 -3.70 -18.54 12.26
C PRO A 76 -4.70 -17.39 12.48
N ALA A 77 -4.40 -16.17 12.00
CA ALA A 77 -5.28 -15.03 12.22
C ALA A 77 -6.53 -15.08 11.32
N ASP A 78 -7.65 -14.56 11.83
CA ASP A 78 -8.86 -14.34 11.03
C ASP A 78 -8.76 -13.01 10.24
N VAL A 79 -7.99 -12.06 10.77
CA VAL A 79 -7.74 -10.75 10.16
C VAL A 79 -6.24 -10.49 10.08
N MET A 80 -5.79 -10.06 8.90
CA MET A 80 -4.42 -9.64 8.67
C MET A 80 -4.42 -8.25 8.01
N LEU A 81 -3.75 -7.30 8.65
CA LEU A 81 -3.53 -5.96 8.11
C LEU A 81 -2.03 -5.73 7.94
N ASP A 82 -1.62 -5.45 6.70
CA ASP A 82 -0.23 -5.12 6.36
C ASP A 82 -0.10 -3.60 6.21
N LEU A 83 0.72 -2.98 7.08
CA LEU A 83 0.87 -1.53 7.13
C LEU A 83 2.08 -1.10 6.32
N HIS A 84 1.83 -0.33 5.28
CA HIS A 84 2.78 0.17 4.31
C HIS A 84 2.83 1.69 4.26
N THR A 85 3.80 2.21 3.52
CA THR A 85 3.87 3.60 3.06
C THR A 85 4.35 3.60 1.61
N ASP A 86 3.81 4.52 0.79
CA ASP A 86 4.31 4.81 -0.55
C ASP A 86 5.36 5.95 -0.51
N ASP A 87 5.83 6.43 -1.64
CA ASP A 87 6.81 7.52 -1.73
C ASP A 87 6.28 8.84 -1.16
N GLU A 88 5.38 9.51 -1.86
CA GLU A 88 4.50 10.59 -1.40
C GLU A 88 3.08 10.20 -1.81
N ALA A 89 2.14 10.11 -0.88
CA ALA A 89 0.81 9.58 -1.16
C ALA A 89 -0.29 10.13 -0.25
N LEU A 90 -1.53 10.12 -0.76
CA LEU A 90 -2.72 10.11 0.08
C LEU A 90 -2.82 8.77 0.82
N PRO A 91 -3.53 8.68 1.95
CA PRO A 91 -3.81 7.38 2.56
C PRO A 91 -4.76 6.57 1.65
N TYR A 92 -4.38 5.33 1.34
CA TYR A 92 -5.20 4.43 0.54
C TYR A 92 -5.00 2.97 0.95
N LEU A 93 -5.86 2.07 0.51
CA LEU A 93 -5.71 0.65 0.81
C LEU A 93 -5.91 -0.21 -0.44
N TYR A 94 -5.26 -1.37 -0.43
CA TYR A 94 -5.57 -2.48 -1.31
C TYR A 94 -6.42 -3.50 -0.54
N VAL A 95 -7.44 -4.04 -1.21
CA VAL A 95 -8.28 -5.07 -0.63
C VAL A 95 -8.79 -6.01 -1.72
N HIS A 96 -8.71 -7.32 -1.48
CA HIS A 96 -9.33 -8.27 -2.39
C HIS A 96 -10.86 -8.13 -2.35
N ARG A 97 -11.51 -8.24 -3.51
CA ARG A 97 -12.95 -8.00 -3.69
C ARG A 97 -13.83 -8.74 -2.69
N CYS A 98 -13.49 -9.98 -2.34
CA CYS A 98 -14.29 -10.76 -1.40
C CYS A 98 -14.34 -10.14 0.02
N PHE A 99 -13.37 -9.27 0.37
CA PHE A 99 -13.33 -8.57 1.65
C PHE A 99 -13.86 -7.13 1.59
N TRP A 100 -14.28 -6.65 0.42
CA TRP A 100 -14.67 -5.25 0.23
C TRP A 100 -15.77 -4.75 1.19
N PRO A 101 -16.80 -5.51 1.53
CA PRO A 101 -17.81 -5.02 2.50
C PRO A 101 -17.17 -4.58 3.82
N ARG A 102 -16.26 -5.38 4.38
CA ARG A 102 -15.50 -5.05 5.60
C ARG A 102 -14.37 -4.07 5.32
N GLY A 103 -13.75 -4.14 4.14
CA GLY A 103 -12.72 -3.22 3.67
C GLY A 103 -13.22 -1.79 3.60
N ARG A 104 -14.50 -1.57 3.25
CA ARG A 104 -15.11 -0.24 3.26
C ARG A 104 -15.21 0.34 4.68
N GLU A 105 -15.56 -0.48 5.66
CA GLU A 105 -15.60 -0.06 7.07
C GLU A 105 -14.21 0.29 7.59
N LEU A 106 -13.20 -0.51 7.25
CA LEU A 106 -11.81 -0.23 7.57
C LEU A 106 -11.34 1.07 6.91
N ALA A 107 -11.62 1.25 5.62
CA ALA A 107 -11.26 2.46 4.89
C ALA A 107 -11.87 3.72 5.52
N ALA A 108 -13.14 3.65 5.94
CA ALA A 108 -13.81 4.76 6.61
C ALA A 108 -13.20 5.04 7.99
N ALA A 109 -12.96 4.02 8.81
CA ALA A 109 -12.35 4.16 10.12
C ALA A 109 -10.94 4.77 10.05
N MET A 110 -10.15 4.32 9.07
CA MET A 110 -8.78 4.80 8.81
C MET A 110 -8.75 6.13 8.04
N LYS A 111 -9.89 6.64 7.60
CA LYS A 111 -9.99 7.85 6.75
C LYS A 111 -9.15 7.74 5.49
N MET A 112 -9.23 6.59 4.83
CA MET A 112 -8.57 6.38 3.54
C MET A 112 -9.27 7.18 2.45
N ASP A 113 -8.50 7.85 1.59
CA ASP A 113 -9.03 8.61 0.47
C ASP A 113 -9.46 7.69 -0.69
N VAL A 114 -8.71 6.61 -0.90
CA VAL A 114 -8.91 5.67 -2.01
C VAL A 114 -8.89 4.23 -1.51
N ALA A 115 -9.75 3.39 -2.09
CA ALA A 115 -9.71 1.95 -1.92
C ALA A 115 -9.53 1.29 -3.29
N ILE A 116 -8.46 0.52 -3.44
CA ILE A 116 -8.12 -0.22 -4.64
C ILE A 116 -8.58 -1.66 -4.47
N ILE A 117 -9.59 -2.03 -5.26
CA ILE A 117 -10.20 -3.36 -5.22
C ILE A 117 -9.53 -4.24 -6.28
N TRP A 118 -9.08 -5.42 -5.88
CA TRP A 118 -8.43 -6.37 -6.77
C TRP A 118 -9.04 -7.77 -6.66
N ASP A 119 -8.89 -8.57 -7.73
CA ASP A 119 -9.39 -9.94 -7.81
C ASP A 119 -8.26 -10.96 -8.02
N ASP A 120 -7.35 -10.66 -8.94
CA ASP A 120 -6.26 -11.56 -9.31
C ASP A 120 -4.93 -10.95 -8.89
N GLY A 121 -4.22 -11.62 -7.99
CA GLY A 121 -2.83 -11.38 -7.67
C GLY A 121 -1.92 -12.18 -8.60
N GLY A 122 -0.65 -12.26 -8.30
CA GLY A 122 0.28 -13.06 -9.09
C GLY A 122 1.74 -12.88 -8.73
N ASP A 123 2.03 -11.97 -7.77
CA ASP A 123 3.40 -11.61 -7.43
C ASP A 123 3.90 -12.31 -6.17
N GLY A 124 3.03 -13.10 -5.50
CA GLY A 124 3.35 -13.77 -4.24
C GLY A 124 3.71 -12.79 -3.13
N SER A 125 2.96 -11.67 -3.03
CA SER A 125 3.08 -10.73 -1.93
C SER A 125 2.65 -11.37 -0.60
N PHE A 126 2.91 -10.69 0.51
CA PHE A 126 2.52 -11.20 1.83
C PHE A 126 1.01 -11.37 1.94
N GLU A 127 0.23 -10.35 1.56
CA GLU A 127 -1.24 -10.42 1.58
C GLU A 127 -1.76 -11.56 0.72
N GLU A 128 -1.31 -11.65 -0.55
CA GLU A 128 -1.72 -12.72 -1.46
C GLU A 128 -1.46 -14.11 -0.90
N THR A 129 -0.28 -14.30 -0.31
CA THR A 129 0.13 -15.58 0.28
C THR A 129 -0.75 -15.97 1.47
N ILE A 130 -1.16 -14.98 2.29
CA ILE A 130 -2.05 -15.23 3.44
C ILE A 130 -3.47 -15.56 2.98
N ILE A 131 -4.00 -14.86 1.97
CA ILE A 131 -5.39 -15.08 1.56
C ILE A 131 -5.57 -16.26 0.61
N ALA A 132 -4.54 -16.74 -0.08
CA ALA A 132 -4.65 -17.82 -1.04
C ALA A 132 -5.32 -19.10 -0.47
N PRO A 133 -5.00 -19.58 0.74
CA PRO A 133 -5.73 -20.67 1.38
C PRO A 133 -7.20 -20.32 1.64
N TRP A 134 -7.49 -19.07 2.05
CA TRP A 134 -8.86 -18.65 2.34
C TRP A 134 -9.74 -18.63 1.09
N LEU A 135 -9.19 -18.13 -0.03
CA LEU A 135 -9.90 -18.12 -1.32
C LEU A 135 -10.19 -19.53 -1.81
N ARG A 136 -9.24 -20.46 -1.63
CA ARG A 136 -9.39 -21.87 -2.02
C ARG A 136 -10.40 -22.63 -1.16
N ASP A 137 -10.36 -22.42 0.16
CA ASP A 137 -11.12 -23.21 1.12
C ASP A 137 -12.50 -22.59 1.44
N GLY A 138 -12.77 -21.42 0.90
CA GLY A 138 -13.98 -20.61 1.11
C GLY A 138 -13.77 -19.49 2.13
N VAL A 139 -14.10 -18.28 1.71
CA VAL A 139 -14.03 -17.09 2.58
C VAL A 139 -15.22 -17.07 3.54
N THR A 140 -14.95 -16.81 4.79
CA THR A 140 -15.98 -16.57 5.82
C THR A 140 -16.10 -15.08 6.12
N ASP A 141 -17.25 -14.67 6.64
CA ASP A 141 -17.49 -13.26 7.03
C ASP A 141 -16.54 -12.75 8.13
N GLN A 142 -15.86 -13.66 8.83
CA GLN A 142 -14.90 -13.32 9.88
C GLN A 142 -13.52 -12.98 9.30
N ARG A 143 -13.19 -13.50 8.11
CA ARG A 143 -11.87 -13.32 7.51
C ARG A 143 -11.76 -12.02 6.75
N MET A 144 -10.60 -11.38 6.88
CA MET A 144 -10.25 -10.18 6.12
C MET A 144 -8.75 -10.00 6.05
N ALA A 145 -8.27 -9.59 4.88
CA ALA A 145 -6.93 -9.05 4.73
C ALA A 145 -6.97 -7.76 3.92
N ALA A 146 -6.06 -6.85 4.21
CA ALA A 146 -5.86 -5.62 3.46
C ALA A 146 -4.44 -5.10 3.65
N THR A 147 -3.90 -4.46 2.63
CA THR A 147 -2.67 -3.67 2.71
C THR A 147 -3.06 -2.18 2.79
N LEU A 148 -2.59 -1.50 3.84
CA LEU A 148 -2.89 -0.11 4.12
C LEU A 148 -1.67 0.75 3.83
N GLU A 149 -1.77 1.64 2.86
CA GLU A 149 -0.75 2.64 2.57
C GLU A 149 -1.03 3.90 3.38
N LEU A 150 -0.29 4.05 4.48
CA LEU A 150 -0.53 5.09 5.49
C LEU A 150 -0.02 6.48 5.07
N ARG A 151 0.10 6.81 3.82
CA ARG A 151 0.68 8.02 3.21
C ARG A 151 2.10 7.81 2.71
N GLY A 152 2.86 8.92 2.58
CA GLY A 152 4.24 8.90 2.12
C GLY A 152 5.24 8.55 3.22
N GLN A 153 6.40 8.04 2.82
CA GLN A 153 7.50 7.67 3.72
C GLN A 153 8.01 8.84 4.58
N GLY A 154 7.77 10.08 4.15
CA GLY A 154 8.16 11.29 4.88
C GLY A 154 7.11 11.78 5.89
N ASP A 155 5.91 11.20 5.89
CA ASP A 155 4.78 11.65 6.70
C ASP A 155 4.84 11.07 8.13
N VAL A 156 5.90 11.40 8.84
CA VAL A 156 6.17 10.92 10.21
C VAL A 156 5.86 12.03 11.21
N SER A 157 4.81 11.83 12.02
CA SER A 157 4.45 12.74 13.10
C SER A 157 3.56 12.06 14.14
N ASP A 158 3.58 12.54 15.38
CA ASP A 158 2.69 12.04 16.44
C ASP A 158 1.22 12.16 16.04
N ARG A 159 0.86 13.27 15.35
CA ARG A 159 -0.51 13.49 14.86
C ARG A 159 -0.97 12.38 13.93
N PHE A 160 -0.15 11.96 12.99
CA PHE A 160 -0.49 10.87 12.07
C PHE A 160 -0.51 9.53 12.77
N ALA A 161 0.46 9.25 13.64
CA ALA A 161 0.50 8.02 14.43
C ALA A 161 -0.75 7.87 15.32
N GLU A 162 -1.19 8.95 15.98
CA GLU A 162 -2.41 8.96 16.78
C GLU A 162 -3.67 8.78 15.92
N GLN A 163 -3.74 9.44 14.76
CA GLN A 163 -4.86 9.29 13.83
C GLN A 163 -4.99 7.85 13.34
N ASP A 164 -3.90 7.22 12.95
CA ASP A 164 -3.88 5.86 12.44
C ASP A 164 -4.21 4.85 13.55
N ALA A 165 -3.63 5.03 14.73
CA ALA A 165 -3.96 4.21 15.90
C ALA A 165 -5.43 4.34 16.34
N GLU A 166 -6.01 5.54 16.25
CA GLU A 166 -7.43 5.77 16.49
C GLU A 166 -8.30 5.05 15.48
N GLY A 167 -7.97 5.18 14.19
CA GLY A 167 -8.72 4.51 13.11
C GLY A 167 -8.73 2.99 13.28
N LEU A 168 -7.57 2.38 13.54
CA LEU A 168 -7.47 0.96 13.83
C LEU A 168 -8.29 0.56 15.07
N TYR A 169 -8.22 1.35 16.14
CA TYR A 169 -8.97 1.08 17.38
C TYR A 169 -10.48 1.12 17.15
N ILE A 170 -10.99 2.16 16.47
CA ILE A 170 -12.41 2.30 16.11
C ILE A 170 -12.87 1.10 15.26
N TRP A 171 -12.06 0.70 14.27
CA TRP A 171 -12.39 -0.44 13.44
C TRP A 171 -12.44 -1.75 14.23
N LEU A 172 -11.49 -1.98 15.17
CA LEU A 172 -11.49 -3.14 16.05
C LEU A 172 -12.73 -3.19 16.97
N CYS A 173 -13.23 -2.04 17.42
CA CYS A 173 -14.51 -1.94 18.14
C CYS A 173 -15.68 -2.34 17.21
N GLY A 174 -15.72 -1.84 15.98
CA GLY A 174 -16.72 -2.24 14.97
C GLY A 174 -16.72 -3.73 14.65
N CYS A 175 -15.56 -4.38 14.72
CA CYS A 175 -15.41 -5.82 14.55
C CYS A 175 -15.73 -6.63 15.81
N ALA A 176 -16.16 -5.99 16.91
CA ALA A 176 -16.38 -6.63 18.22
C ALA A 176 -15.14 -7.34 18.81
N VAL A 177 -13.94 -6.99 18.36
CA VAL A 177 -12.67 -7.44 18.97
C VAL A 177 -12.40 -6.66 20.25
N ILE A 178 -12.83 -5.42 20.31
CA ILE A 178 -12.85 -4.58 21.50
C ILE A 178 -14.30 -4.27 21.86
N ASP A 179 -14.70 -4.59 23.11
CA ASP A 179 -16.04 -4.37 23.65
C ASP A 179 -16.19 -2.92 24.10
N GLU A 180 -16.24 -2.04 23.14
CA GLU A 180 -16.49 -0.61 23.32
C GLU A 180 -17.36 -0.09 22.17
N ALA A 181 -18.37 0.72 22.48
CA ALA A 181 -19.30 1.26 21.50
C ALA A 181 -18.66 2.43 20.77
N GLN A 182 -17.91 2.14 19.72
CA GLN A 182 -17.39 3.13 18.78
C GLN A 182 -17.78 2.77 17.35
N ALA A 183 -18.07 3.78 16.54
CA ALA A 183 -18.35 3.61 15.13
C ALA A 183 -17.52 4.62 14.33
N PRO A 184 -17.02 4.25 13.13
CA PRO A 184 -16.36 5.21 12.27
C PRO A 184 -17.33 6.33 11.88
N ALA A 185 -16.78 7.54 11.73
CA ALA A 185 -17.52 8.63 11.09
C ALA A 185 -17.82 8.24 9.62
N ASP A 186 -18.88 8.82 9.07
CA ASP A 186 -19.10 8.71 7.62
C ASP A 186 -17.94 9.38 6.88
N TRP A 187 -17.19 8.59 6.13
CA TRP A 187 -16.03 9.04 5.39
C TRP A 187 -16.17 8.64 3.91
N PRO A 188 -16.07 9.60 2.99
CA PRO A 188 -16.20 9.31 1.56
C PRO A 188 -14.92 8.63 1.06
N VAL A 189 -14.98 7.36 0.77
CA VAL A 189 -13.90 6.59 0.16
C VAL A 189 -14.13 6.47 -1.33
N GLU A 190 -13.16 6.86 -2.14
CA GLU A 190 -13.19 6.63 -3.58
C GLU A 190 -12.76 5.18 -3.86
N ALA A 191 -13.74 4.30 -4.10
CA ALA A 191 -13.48 2.89 -4.41
C ALA A 191 -13.31 2.68 -5.91
N MET A 192 -12.27 1.95 -6.32
CA MET A 192 -11.98 1.70 -7.72
C MET A 192 -11.35 0.32 -7.95
N GLU A 193 -11.49 -0.18 -9.17
CA GLU A 193 -10.81 -1.38 -9.62
C GLU A 193 -9.31 -1.11 -9.78
N MET A 194 -8.45 -2.07 -9.40
CA MET A 194 -6.99 -1.93 -9.53
C MET A 194 -6.55 -1.59 -10.96
N GLY A 195 -7.17 -2.23 -11.96
CA GLY A 195 -6.88 -1.94 -13.37
C GLY A 195 -7.26 -0.54 -13.84
N HIS A 196 -8.05 0.21 -13.07
CA HIS A 196 -8.41 1.60 -13.38
C HIS A 196 -7.38 2.62 -12.86
N MET A 197 -6.49 2.22 -11.94
CA MET A 197 -5.42 3.09 -11.47
C MET A 197 -4.50 3.46 -12.62
N GLU A 198 -4.46 4.74 -12.93
CA GLU A 198 -3.59 5.28 -13.97
C GLU A 198 -2.16 5.42 -13.45
N THR A 199 -1.24 4.64 -13.98
CA THR A 199 0.18 4.70 -13.61
C THR A 199 0.96 5.42 -14.71
N ILE A 200 1.54 6.56 -14.38
CA ILE A 200 2.31 7.37 -15.34
C ILE A 200 3.80 7.08 -15.19
N LEU A 201 4.41 6.72 -16.29
CA LEU A 201 5.85 6.43 -16.38
C LEU A 201 6.62 7.60 -16.93
N ALA A 202 7.86 7.80 -16.47
CA ALA A 202 8.77 8.79 -17.05
C ALA A 202 9.16 8.36 -18.48
N PRO A 203 8.80 9.13 -19.52
CA PRO A 203 9.16 8.76 -20.91
C PRO A 203 10.63 9.01 -21.22
N GLN A 204 11.32 9.81 -20.41
CA GLN A 204 12.71 10.21 -20.56
C GLN A 204 13.34 10.46 -19.19
N PRO A 205 14.67 10.33 -19.03
CA PRO A 205 15.35 10.72 -17.80
C PRO A 205 15.42 12.24 -17.66
N GLY A 206 15.45 12.73 -16.42
CA GLY A 206 15.63 14.17 -16.12
C GLY A 206 15.13 14.57 -14.75
N VAL A 207 15.03 15.88 -14.55
CA VAL A 207 14.50 16.47 -13.31
C VAL A 207 12.99 16.63 -13.43
N LEU A 208 12.26 15.89 -12.58
CA LEU A 208 10.80 15.88 -12.52
C LEU A 208 10.30 17.08 -11.70
N ILE A 209 9.37 17.84 -12.24
CA ILE A 209 8.73 18.98 -11.60
C ILE A 209 7.23 18.78 -11.64
N PHE A 210 6.58 18.63 -10.49
CA PHE A 210 5.14 18.59 -10.40
C PHE A 210 4.53 19.99 -10.42
N GLU A 211 3.36 20.11 -11.03
CA GLU A 211 2.54 21.31 -11.13
C GLU A 211 1.19 21.13 -10.43
N LYS A 212 0.96 19.92 -9.95
CA LYS A 212 -0.21 19.51 -9.17
C LYS A 212 0.24 18.89 -7.86
N GLU A 213 -0.60 19.03 -6.85
CA GLU A 213 -0.40 18.45 -5.52
C GLU A 213 -1.15 17.13 -5.37
N LEU A 214 -0.79 16.34 -4.36
CA LEU A 214 -1.56 15.16 -3.97
C LEU A 214 -3.01 15.57 -3.65
N GLY A 215 -3.97 14.80 -4.16
CA GLY A 215 -5.38 15.07 -4.01
C GLY A 215 -5.98 15.98 -5.09
N ASP A 216 -5.18 16.69 -5.87
CA ASP A 216 -5.68 17.48 -6.99
C ASP A 216 -6.35 16.59 -8.03
N PHE A 217 -7.52 17.02 -8.50
CA PHE A 217 -8.19 16.42 -9.65
C PHE A 217 -7.60 17.00 -10.94
N VAL A 218 -7.38 16.14 -11.92
CA VAL A 218 -6.91 16.50 -13.26
C VAL A 218 -7.85 15.94 -14.31
N GLU A 219 -8.06 16.71 -15.38
CA GLU A 219 -8.81 16.25 -16.56
C GLU A 219 -7.92 15.43 -17.51
N GLU A 220 -8.53 14.61 -18.35
CA GLU A 220 -7.81 13.90 -19.41
C GLU A 220 -7.07 14.89 -20.32
N GLY A 221 -5.78 14.64 -20.57
CA GLY A 221 -4.90 15.51 -21.32
C GLY A 221 -4.40 16.73 -20.55
N GLN A 222 -4.84 16.94 -19.31
CA GLN A 222 -4.35 18.05 -18.49
C GLN A 222 -2.92 17.80 -18.04
N ARG A 223 -2.09 18.81 -18.16
CA ARG A 223 -0.72 18.83 -17.65
C ARG A 223 -0.71 18.79 -16.13
N PHE A 224 0.10 17.88 -15.56
CA PHE A 224 0.29 17.77 -14.12
C PHE A 224 1.76 17.85 -13.69
N ALA A 225 2.70 17.57 -14.61
CA ALA A 225 4.13 17.63 -14.35
C ALA A 225 4.93 17.84 -15.64
N ARG A 226 6.23 18.04 -15.51
CA ARG A 226 7.19 18.07 -16.60
C ARG A 226 8.53 17.49 -16.19
N ILE A 227 9.31 17.04 -17.17
CA ILE A 227 10.68 16.58 -16.98
C ILE A 227 11.63 17.50 -17.75
N LEU A 228 12.57 18.12 -17.04
CA LEU A 228 13.67 18.87 -17.62
C LEU A 228 14.84 17.93 -17.91
N ARG A 229 15.10 17.67 -19.18
CA ARG A 229 16.18 16.77 -19.60
C ARG A 229 17.56 17.43 -19.51
N ARG A 230 17.62 18.70 -19.87
CA ARG A 230 18.84 19.52 -19.85
C ARG A 230 18.52 20.85 -19.16
N PRO A 231 18.89 21.04 -17.90
CA PRO A 231 18.72 22.31 -17.22
C PRO A 231 19.36 23.47 -18.02
N GLY A 232 18.61 24.57 -18.15
CA GLY A 232 19.02 25.72 -18.96
C GLY A 232 18.61 25.66 -20.47
N ASP A 233 18.03 24.55 -20.90
CA ASP A 233 17.47 24.37 -22.23
C ASP A 233 15.97 24.09 -22.20
N PRO A 234 15.10 25.13 -22.30
CA PRO A 234 13.65 24.95 -22.29
C PRO A 234 13.11 24.01 -23.37
N SER A 235 13.82 23.91 -24.51
CA SER A 235 13.42 23.02 -25.60
C SER A 235 13.56 21.55 -25.29
N SER A 236 14.25 21.21 -24.19
CA SER A 236 14.42 19.85 -23.72
C SER A 236 13.31 19.39 -22.76
N GLU A 237 12.32 20.22 -22.47
CA GLU A 237 11.20 19.92 -21.58
C GLU A 237 10.28 18.86 -22.19
N VAL A 238 9.90 17.88 -21.37
CA VAL A 238 8.89 16.88 -21.70
C VAL A 238 7.71 17.06 -20.76
N VAL A 239 6.55 17.38 -21.32
CA VAL A 239 5.32 17.57 -20.56
C VAL A 239 4.69 16.23 -20.26
N LEU A 240 4.24 16.05 -19.02
CA LEU A 240 3.45 14.89 -18.59
C LEU A 240 1.99 15.32 -18.44
N VAL A 241 1.10 14.55 -19.04
CA VAL A 241 -0.35 14.76 -19.01
C VAL A 241 -1.05 13.55 -18.43
N ALA A 242 -2.20 13.77 -17.81
CA ALA A 242 -3.06 12.68 -17.37
C ALA A 242 -3.70 11.97 -18.57
N GLU A 243 -3.70 10.65 -18.60
CA GLU A 243 -4.27 9.87 -19.70
C GLU A 243 -5.78 9.65 -19.56
N GLN A 244 -6.30 9.87 -18.34
CA GLN A 244 -7.73 9.93 -18.03
C GLN A 244 -7.97 10.92 -16.90
N ALA A 245 -9.22 11.36 -16.73
CA ALA A 245 -9.58 12.23 -15.61
C ALA A 245 -9.50 11.46 -14.31
N GLY A 246 -8.94 12.08 -13.26
CA GLY A 246 -8.79 11.47 -11.96
C GLY A 246 -8.07 12.32 -10.93
N ARG A 247 -7.97 11.83 -9.71
CA ARG A 247 -7.28 12.46 -8.59
C ARG A 247 -5.89 11.90 -8.43
N MET A 248 -4.89 12.76 -8.22
CA MET A 248 -3.51 12.33 -7.95
C MET A 248 -3.44 11.65 -6.57
N VAL A 249 -3.13 10.37 -6.56
CA VAL A 249 -3.04 9.54 -5.35
C VAL A 249 -1.61 9.44 -4.85
N THR A 250 -0.66 9.21 -5.74
CA THR A 250 0.76 9.10 -5.38
C THR A 250 1.62 9.91 -6.34
N ARG A 251 2.82 10.29 -5.87
CA ARG A 251 3.86 10.87 -6.70
C ARG A 251 5.24 10.44 -6.22
N TYR A 252 6.16 10.34 -7.17
CA TYR A 252 7.53 9.93 -6.88
C TYR A 252 8.26 10.98 -6.05
N ARG A 253 8.81 10.56 -4.92
CA ARG A 253 9.46 11.46 -3.94
C ARG A 253 10.72 12.10 -4.47
N ASP A 254 11.59 11.31 -5.12
CA ASP A 254 12.82 11.83 -5.70
C ASP A 254 12.52 12.55 -7.01
N ARG A 255 13.16 13.69 -7.21
CA ARG A 255 12.90 14.54 -8.39
C ARG A 255 13.87 14.28 -9.56
N LEU A 256 14.81 13.34 -9.40
CA LEU A 256 15.63 12.83 -10.50
C LEU A 256 15.10 11.47 -10.92
N VAL A 257 14.63 11.37 -12.16
CA VAL A 257 14.00 10.17 -12.69
C VAL A 257 14.78 9.57 -13.85
N SER A 258 14.71 8.26 -13.99
CA SER A 258 15.14 7.51 -15.16
C SER A 258 13.93 7.17 -16.04
N GLN A 259 14.16 6.87 -17.31
CA GLN A 259 13.11 6.40 -18.21
C GLN A 259 12.47 5.11 -17.67
N GLY A 260 11.14 5.03 -17.73
CA GLY A 260 10.37 3.88 -17.28
C GLY A 260 10.04 3.86 -15.78
N MET A 261 10.55 4.79 -14.98
CA MET A 261 10.17 4.89 -13.57
C MET A 261 8.73 5.40 -13.42
N VAL A 262 7.99 4.83 -12.47
CA VAL A 262 6.67 5.35 -12.07
C VAL A 262 6.85 6.73 -11.44
N VAL A 263 6.17 7.73 -11.96
CA VAL A 263 6.26 9.11 -11.45
C VAL A 263 5.02 9.56 -10.69
N ALA A 264 3.85 9.03 -11.02
CA ALA A 264 2.59 9.34 -10.35
C ALA A 264 1.55 8.24 -10.62
N LYS A 265 0.58 8.13 -9.70
CA LYS A 265 -0.62 7.31 -9.89
C LYS A 265 -1.85 8.20 -9.67
N PHE A 266 -2.87 7.99 -10.51
CA PHE A 266 -4.14 8.71 -10.43
C PHE A 266 -5.29 7.73 -10.31
N THR A 267 -6.38 8.14 -9.66
CA THR A 267 -7.64 7.40 -9.80
C THR A 267 -8.11 7.47 -11.24
N GLY A 268 -8.92 6.50 -11.65
CA GLY A 268 -9.48 6.47 -12.99
C GLY A 268 -10.80 5.74 -13.05
N SER A 269 -11.50 5.87 -14.18
CA SER A 269 -12.81 5.26 -14.40
C SER A 269 -12.82 4.17 -15.49
N ARG A 270 -11.69 3.96 -16.15
CA ARG A 270 -11.50 2.94 -17.19
C ARG A 270 -10.16 2.24 -17.00
N VAL A 271 -10.02 1.07 -17.55
CA VAL A 271 -8.76 0.31 -17.50
C VAL A 271 -7.62 1.17 -18.08
N SER A 272 -6.56 1.35 -17.30
CA SER A 272 -5.37 2.09 -17.71
C SER A 272 -4.69 1.41 -18.91
N ARG A 273 -4.19 2.22 -19.85
CA ARG A 273 -3.44 1.71 -21.01
C ARG A 273 -2.15 1.00 -20.63
N ASN A 274 -1.58 1.38 -19.48
CA ASN A 274 -0.36 0.80 -18.95
C ASN A 274 -0.62 -0.43 -18.06
N TRP A 275 -1.89 -0.83 -17.88
CA TRP A 275 -2.28 -1.99 -17.12
C TRP A 275 -1.92 -3.27 -17.87
N SER A 276 -1.05 -4.09 -17.30
CA SER A 276 -0.61 -5.38 -17.86
C SER A 276 -1.10 -6.60 -17.05
N GLY A 277 -1.97 -6.37 -16.06
CA GLY A 277 -2.30 -7.37 -15.04
C GLY A 277 -1.26 -7.35 -13.90
N GLY A 278 -1.66 -7.81 -12.71
CA GLY A 278 -0.79 -7.81 -11.53
C GLY A 278 -0.76 -6.47 -10.78
N LEU A 279 0.20 -6.33 -9.88
CA LEU A 279 0.31 -5.15 -9.01
C LEU A 279 0.77 -3.89 -9.75
N LEU A 280 0.40 -2.73 -9.18
CA LEU A 280 0.66 -1.41 -9.76
C LEU A 280 2.14 -0.95 -9.69
N ASP A 281 2.99 -1.67 -8.97
CA ASP A 281 4.43 -1.41 -8.84
C ASP A 281 5.24 -2.56 -9.42
N PRO A 282 5.57 -2.50 -10.72
CA PRO A 282 6.24 -3.60 -11.42
C PRO A 282 7.71 -3.82 -11.04
N ASN A 283 8.33 -2.97 -10.18
CA ASN A 283 9.76 -3.12 -9.82
C ASN A 283 10.00 -2.85 -8.35
#